data_78335d6f99bc40eff6a18549603119b0
#
_entry.id   78335d6f99bc40eff6a18549603119b0
#
_cell.length_a   1.000
_cell.length_b   1.000
_cell.length_c   1.000
_cell.angle_alpha   90.00
_cell.angle_beta   90.00
_cell.angle_gamma   90.00
#
_symmetry.space_group_name_H-M   'P 1'
#
loop_
_entity.id
_entity.type
_entity.pdbx_description
1 polymer ?
#
loop_
_entity_poly.entity_id
_entity_poly.type
_entity_poly.pdbx_seq_one_letter_code
_entity_poly.pdbx_strand_id
1 'polypeptide(L)'
;MKPLFFCIMLAVWSVALADDEDKAGEVAPLFADDDIVDVTITAPITRIMNDRSLEEDTPGTFTYRDAESGEEVVLDIGIRTRGRFRHNPKTCPFAPLRLNFRKTKGTLLAKSDKMKLVTHCRTDSSRYEQAVLKEYLAYRILNTMTDWSFRARLLRIRYADTDSNAEDIQSYAILIEHRKQLAKRIGMKVDDSEATTVSALDAAHTNLVSIFQFLIGNTDFSPIKGVPGERCCHNFILLKNDNTQISVPYDFDVTGIVSPSHARPNPRFGIKSVKERLYRGRCANNEHLENSLALYRERRESIYGLVADLDPMSKSEKDKTRRY
;
A
#
# COMPACT_ATOMS: atom_id res chain seq x y z
N MET A 1 -52.81 36.81 48.80
CA MET A 1 -52.18 35.54 48.45
C MET A 1 -52.08 35.46 46.94
N LYS A 2 -50.90 35.68 46.40
CA LYS A 2 -50.63 35.55 44.94
C LYS A 2 -49.81 34.24 44.72
N PRO A 3 -50.14 33.35 43.76
CA PRO A 3 -49.32 32.17 43.48
C PRO A 3 -48.13 32.55 42.61
N LEU A 4 -46.94 32.11 43.04
CA LEU A 4 -45.69 32.12 42.26
C LEU A 4 -45.70 30.98 41.25
N PHE A 5 -45.68 31.32 39.97
CA PHE A 5 -45.41 30.34 38.90
C PHE A 5 -43.91 30.12 38.74
N PHE A 6 -43.47 28.92 39.01
CA PHE A 6 -42.08 28.50 38.80
C PHE A 6 -41.96 27.93 37.36
N CYS A 7 -41.31 28.68 36.46
CA CYS A 7 -41.00 28.24 35.11
C CYS A 7 -39.71 27.39 35.15
N ILE A 8 -39.84 26.09 34.98
CA ILE A 8 -38.70 25.18 34.77
C ILE A 8 -38.27 25.28 33.33
N MET A 9 -37.13 25.93 33.06
CA MET A 9 -36.47 25.85 31.75
C MET A 9 -35.75 24.53 31.62
N LEU A 10 -36.23 23.63 30.76
CA LEU A 10 -35.55 22.45 30.28
C LEU A 10 -34.50 22.90 29.25
N ALA A 11 -33.24 22.90 29.66
CA ALA A 11 -32.11 23.03 28.70
C ALA A 11 -31.97 21.76 27.91
N VAL A 12 -32.41 21.77 26.65
CA VAL A 12 -32.14 20.72 25.67
C VAL A 12 -30.67 20.89 25.25
N TRP A 13 -29.79 20.02 25.74
CA TRP A 13 -28.44 19.89 25.22
C TRP A 13 -28.52 19.17 23.88
N SER A 14 -28.43 19.92 22.80
CA SER A 14 -28.16 19.37 21.47
C SER A 14 -26.73 18.89 21.45
N VAL A 15 -26.52 17.58 21.53
CA VAL A 15 -25.25 16.97 21.18
C VAL A 15 -25.11 17.14 19.67
N ALA A 16 -24.36 18.15 19.26
CA ALA A 16 -23.92 18.26 17.88
C ALA A 16 -23.03 17.03 17.60
N LEU A 17 -23.51 16.09 16.81
CA LEU A 17 -22.68 15.11 16.16
C LEU A 17 -21.73 15.91 15.25
N ALA A 18 -20.50 16.11 15.70
CA ALA A 18 -19.46 16.65 14.84
C ALA A 18 -19.34 15.69 13.65
N ASP A 19 -19.69 16.15 12.47
CA ASP A 19 -19.29 15.49 11.23
C ASP A 19 -17.76 15.46 11.26
N ASP A 20 -17.23 14.25 11.27
CA ASP A 20 -15.80 13.97 11.27
C ASP A 20 -15.28 14.28 9.84
N GLU A 21 -15.20 15.60 9.52
CA GLU A 21 -14.55 16.06 8.30
C GLU A 21 -13.07 15.72 8.41
N ASP A 22 -12.69 14.67 7.71
CA ASP A 22 -11.29 14.26 7.55
C ASP A 22 -10.41 15.46 7.20
N LYS A 23 -9.56 15.92 8.08
CA LYS A 23 -8.67 17.05 7.87
C LYS A 23 -7.48 16.63 7.00
N ALA A 24 -6.98 17.57 6.18
CA ALA A 24 -5.69 17.37 5.49
C ALA A 24 -4.60 17.14 6.55
N GLY A 25 -3.69 16.19 6.29
CA GLY A 25 -2.61 15.80 7.22
C GLY A 25 -2.94 14.62 8.13
N GLU A 26 -4.20 14.21 8.23
CA GLU A 26 -4.57 13.09 9.10
C GLU A 26 -4.28 11.74 8.46
N VAL A 27 -3.55 10.89 9.20
CA VAL A 27 -3.26 9.50 8.83
C VAL A 27 -4.44 8.63 9.26
N ALA A 28 -4.94 7.75 8.39
CA ALA A 28 -5.99 6.80 8.77
C ALA A 28 -5.48 5.85 9.88
N PRO A 29 -6.31 5.44 10.86
CA PRO A 29 -5.88 4.63 12.00
C PRO A 29 -5.07 3.39 11.62
N LEU A 30 -5.44 2.70 10.54
CA LEU A 30 -4.71 1.54 10.04
C LEU A 30 -3.22 1.81 9.78
N PHE A 31 -2.84 3.05 9.49
CA PHE A 31 -1.48 3.45 9.13
C PHE A 31 -0.81 4.33 10.18
N ALA A 32 -1.42 4.45 11.38
CA ALA A 32 -0.90 5.28 12.47
C ALA A 32 0.37 4.69 13.12
N ASP A 33 0.49 3.39 13.10
CA ASP A 33 1.65 2.64 13.59
C ASP A 33 2.08 1.55 12.59
N ASP A 34 3.08 0.75 12.95
CA ASP A 34 3.71 -0.25 12.10
C ASP A 34 3.58 -1.68 12.62
N ASP A 35 2.84 -1.87 13.70
CA ASP A 35 2.61 -3.18 14.30
C ASP A 35 1.92 -4.12 13.31
N ILE A 36 2.27 -5.39 13.35
CA ILE A 36 1.65 -6.41 12.50
C ILE A 36 0.25 -6.68 13.03
N VAL A 37 -0.77 -6.54 12.17
CA VAL A 37 -2.15 -6.85 12.55
C VAL A 37 -2.46 -8.31 12.21
N ASP A 38 -2.91 -9.06 13.22
CA ASP A 38 -3.45 -10.41 13.04
C ASP A 38 -4.88 -10.34 12.51
N VAL A 39 -5.12 -11.00 11.38
CA VAL A 39 -6.40 -10.92 10.66
C VAL A 39 -6.87 -12.30 10.24
N THR A 40 -8.17 -12.56 10.36
CA THR A 40 -8.84 -13.66 9.67
C THR A 40 -9.75 -13.11 8.57
N ILE A 41 -9.56 -13.58 7.34
CA ILE A 41 -10.50 -13.37 6.24
C ILE A 41 -11.29 -14.66 6.04
N THR A 42 -12.60 -14.62 6.32
CA THR A 42 -13.51 -15.75 6.11
C THR A 42 -14.35 -15.50 4.87
N ALA A 43 -14.19 -16.30 3.83
CA ALA A 43 -14.85 -16.14 2.54
C ALA A 43 -14.74 -17.44 1.72
N PRO A 44 -15.50 -17.60 0.63
CA PRO A 44 -15.35 -18.71 -0.33
C PRO A 44 -14.07 -18.54 -1.16
N ILE A 45 -12.91 -18.74 -0.52
CA ILE A 45 -11.58 -18.45 -1.07
C ILE A 45 -11.31 -19.28 -2.33
N THR A 46 -11.64 -20.57 -2.30
CA THR A 46 -11.46 -21.46 -3.47
C THR A 46 -12.23 -20.93 -4.67
N ARG A 47 -13.50 -20.52 -4.49
CA ARG A 47 -14.32 -19.94 -5.57
C ARG A 47 -13.72 -18.63 -6.08
N ILE A 48 -13.34 -17.71 -5.18
CA ILE A 48 -12.71 -16.43 -5.56
C ILE A 48 -11.46 -16.68 -6.42
N MET A 49 -10.62 -17.67 -6.06
CA MET A 49 -9.40 -17.99 -6.79
C MET A 49 -9.65 -18.72 -8.12
N ASN A 50 -10.77 -19.43 -8.26
CA ASN A 50 -11.16 -20.09 -9.51
C ASN A 50 -11.83 -19.11 -10.48
N ASP A 51 -12.81 -18.33 -10.02
CA ASP A 51 -13.61 -17.42 -10.84
C ASP A 51 -12.82 -16.18 -11.26
N ARG A 52 -11.93 -15.70 -10.37
CA ARG A 52 -11.06 -14.55 -10.60
C ARG A 52 -11.79 -13.32 -11.15
N SER A 53 -12.99 -13.03 -10.64
CA SER A 53 -13.71 -11.84 -11.07
C SER A 53 -12.91 -10.57 -10.78
N LEU A 54 -12.86 -9.66 -11.75
CA LEU A 54 -12.29 -8.31 -11.63
C LEU A 54 -13.36 -7.25 -11.35
N GLU A 55 -14.63 -7.60 -11.48
CA GLU A 55 -15.77 -6.67 -11.44
C GLU A 55 -16.64 -6.90 -10.21
N GLU A 56 -16.96 -8.15 -9.90
CA GLU A 56 -17.91 -8.51 -8.85
C GLU A 56 -17.19 -8.84 -7.54
N ASP A 57 -17.69 -8.23 -6.45
CA ASP A 57 -17.22 -8.53 -5.09
C ASP A 57 -17.97 -9.76 -4.54
N THR A 58 -17.22 -10.74 -4.07
CA THR A 58 -17.75 -11.87 -3.29
C THR A 58 -17.83 -11.48 -1.83
N PRO A 59 -18.94 -11.72 -1.11
CA PRO A 59 -19.06 -11.43 0.32
C PRO A 59 -18.09 -12.25 1.17
N GLY A 60 -17.62 -11.63 2.25
CA GLY A 60 -16.80 -12.27 3.29
C GLY A 60 -16.70 -11.38 4.52
N THR A 61 -15.93 -11.82 5.51
CA THR A 61 -15.64 -11.04 6.71
C THR A 61 -14.14 -10.83 6.89
N PHE A 62 -13.80 -9.70 7.53
CA PHE A 62 -12.46 -9.34 7.95
C PHE A 62 -12.50 -9.18 9.48
N THR A 63 -11.84 -10.09 10.18
CA THR A 63 -11.86 -10.16 11.64
C THR A 63 -10.47 -9.86 12.18
N TYR A 64 -10.38 -8.98 13.16
CA TYR A 64 -9.16 -8.68 13.88
C TYR A 64 -9.47 -8.41 15.35
N ARG A 65 -8.45 -8.42 16.21
CA ARG A 65 -8.57 -8.02 17.61
C ARG A 65 -8.11 -6.57 17.76
N ASP A 66 -8.99 -5.74 18.31
CA ASP A 66 -8.66 -4.35 18.61
C ASP A 66 -7.57 -4.28 19.69
N ALA A 67 -6.53 -3.49 19.45
CA ALA A 67 -5.36 -3.47 20.33
C ALA A 67 -5.63 -2.76 21.67
N GLU A 68 -6.57 -1.80 21.69
CA GLU A 68 -6.88 -1.01 22.88
C GLU A 68 -7.90 -1.72 23.77
N SER A 69 -9.02 -2.16 23.19
CA SER A 69 -10.09 -2.82 23.94
C SER A 69 -9.87 -4.32 24.15
N GLY A 70 -9.03 -4.96 23.32
CA GLY A 70 -8.87 -6.42 23.29
C GLY A 70 -10.08 -7.16 22.71
N GLU A 71 -11.10 -6.45 22.22
CA GLU A 71 -12.30 -7.04 21.64
C GLU A 71 -12.07 -7.52 20.20
N GLU A 72 -12.84 -8.55 19.83
CA GLU A 72 -12.88 -9.00 18.44
C GLU A 72 -13.79 -8.10 17.62
N VAL A 73 -13.23 -7.56 16.53
CA VAL A 73 -13.96 -6.72 15.56
C VAL A 73 -14.15 -7.48 14.26
N VAL A 74 -15.42 -7.62 13.86
CA VAL A 74 -15.80 -8.29 12.59
C VAL A 74 -16.40 -7.28 11.64
N LEU A 75 -15.80 -7.15 10.45
CA LEU A 75 -16.27 -6.25 9.40
C LEU A 75 -16.72 -7.04 8.18
N ASP A 76 -17.89 -6.70 7.66
CA ASP A 76 -18.34 -7.20 6.35
C ASP A 76 -17.48 -6.60 5.25
N ILE A 77 -16.99 -7.43 4.35
CA ILE A 77 -16.19 -7.00 3.21
C ILE A 77 -16.70 -7.63 1.91
N GLY A 78 -16.49 -6.89 0.81
CA GLY A 78 -16.53 -7.45 -0.53
C GLY A 78 -15.11 -7.80 -0.98
N ILE A 79 -14.91 -8.96 -1.56
CA ILE A 79 -13.60 -9.45 -1.98
C ILE A 79 -13.63 -9.77 -3.47
N ARG A 80 -12.66 -9.29 -4.21
CA ARG A 80 -12.41 -9.72 -5.59
C ARG A 80 -10.93 -9.77 -5.92
N THR A 81 -10.59 -10.51 -6.96
CA THR A 81 -9.21 -10.53 -7.47
C THR A 81 -8.87 -9.21 -8.18
N ARG A 82 -7.57 -8.93 -8.31
CA ARG A 82 -7.05 -7.74 -8.99
C ARG A 82 -5.74 -8.02 -9.73
N GLY A 83 -5.30 -7.03 -10.48
CA GLY A 83 -4.03 -7.06 -11.19
C GLY A 83 -4.15 -7.63 -12.59
N ARG A 84 -3.01 -7.71 -13.28
CA ARG A 84 -2.90 -8.25 -14.65
C ARG A 84 -2.00 -9.47 -14.67
N PHE A 85 -0.71 -9.28 -14.45
CA PHE A 85 0.30 -10.34 -14.53
C PHE A 85 0.10 -11.41 -13.46
N ARG A 86 -0.05 -11.00 -12.19
CA ARG A 86 -0.29 -11.89 -11.05
C ARG A 86 -1.74 -12.39 -10.97
N HIS A 87 -2.64 -11.87 -11.78
CA HIS A 87 -3.99 -12.40 -11.94
C HIS A 87 -4.03 -13.72 -12.70
N ASN A 88 -3.03 -13.99 -13.54
CA ASN A 88 -2.93 -15.26 -14.27
C ASN A 88 -2.63 -16.42 -13.31
N PRO A 89 -3.47 -17.49 -13.25
CA PRO A 89 -3.28 -18.62 -12.33
C PRO A 89 -1.98 -19.39 -12.53
N LYS A 90 -1.43 -19.39 -13.76
CA LYS A 90 -0.10 -19.99 -14.04
C LYS A 90 1.02 -19.21 -13.36
N THR A 91 0.86 -17.90 -13.18
CA THR A 91 1.84 -17.06 -12.48
C THR A 91 1.63 -17.12 -10.97
N CYS A 92 0.41 -16.83 -10.52
CA CYS A 92 0.03 -16.82 -9.11
C CYS A 92 -1.28 -17.60 -8.91
N PRO A 93 -1.22 -18.84 -8.41
CA PRO A 93 -2.42 -19.57 -7.97
C PRO A 93 -3.27 -18.76 -6.99
N PHE A 94 -2.66 -18.03 -6.05
CA PHE A 94 -3.34 -17.11 -5.17
C PHE A 94 -3.17 -15.66 -5.68
N ALA A 95 -4.20 -15.15 -6.36
CA ALA A 95 -4.18 -13.82 -6.96
C ALA A 95 -4.15 -12.70 -5.89
N PRO A 96 -3.59 -11.52 -6.22
CA PRO A 96 -3.79 -10.33 -5.42
C PRO A 96 -5.27 -9.99 -5.29
N LEU A 97 -5.66 -9.46 -4.12
CA LEU A 97 -7.04 -9.16 -3.80
C LEU A 97 -7.30 -7.65 -3.73
N ARG A 98 -8.55 -7.30 -3.90
CA ARG A 98 -9.11 -6.01 -3.53
C ARG A 98 -10.18 -6.25 -2.48
N LEU A 99 -10.07 -5.56 -1.36
CA LEU A 99 -11.05 -5.58 -0.28
C LEU A 99 -11.88 -4.30 -0.35
N ASN A 100 -13.19 -4.44 -0.24
CA ASN A 100 -14.16 -3.36 -0.18
C ASN A 100 -14.81 -3.38 1.20
N PHE A 101 -14.34 -2.52 2.09
CA PHE A 101 -14.79 -2.41 3.46
C PHE A 101 -16.10 -1.63 3.56
N ARG A 102 -16.93 -2.01 4.53
CA ARG A 102 -18.20 -1.34 4.83
C ARG A 102 -18.29 -1.06 6.32
N LYS A 103 -18.95 0.06 6.70
CA LYS A 103 -19.22 0.42 8.12
C LYS A 103 -17.96 0.45 8.98
N THR A 104 -16.91 1.09 8.51
CA THR A 104 -15.60 1.13 9.20
C THR A 104 -15.47 2.20 10.27
N LYS A 105 -16.49 3.08 10.47
CA LYS A 105 -16.43 4.15 11.48
C LYS A 105 -16.18 3.59 12.88
N GLY A 106 -15.23 4.19 13.62
CA GLY A 106 -14.88 3.76 14.98
C GLY A 106 -14.05 2.47 15.04
N THR A 107 -13.46 2.03 13.94
CA THR A 107 -12.60 0.83 13.90
C THR A 107 -11.21 1.18 13.37
N LEU A 108 -10.27 0.24 13.47
CA LEU A 108 -8.93 0.35 12.86
C LEU A 108 -9.00 0.67 11.35
N LEU A 109 -10.04 0.21 10.66
CA LEU A 109 -10.29 0.44 9.24
C LEU A 109 -11.05 1.75 8.96
N ALA A 110 -11.25 2.63 9.96
CA ALA A 110 -11.91 3.91 9.77
C ALA A 110 -11.31 4.68 8.60
N LYS A 111 -12.17 5.33 7.80
CA LYS A 111 -11.79 6.03 6.56
C LYS A 111 -11.30 5.13 5.42
N SER A 112 -11.26 3.80 5.62
CA SER A 112 -10.93 2.83 4.57
C SER A 112 -12.21 2.40 3.83
N ASP A 113 -12.12 2.38 2.50
CA ASP A 113 -13.18 1.89 1.59
C ASP A 113 -12.59 0.74 0.77
N LYS A 114 -12.05 1.03 -0.39
CA LYS A 114 -11.51 0.03 -1.32
C LYS A 114 -9.99 -0.01 -1.21
N MET A 115 -9.44 -1.13 -0.75
CA MET A 115 -8.01 -1.27 -0.53
C MET A 115 -7.41 -2.40 -1.37
N LYS A 116 -6.17 -2.20 -1.81
CA LYS A 116 -5.36 -3.24 -2.43
C LYS A 116 -4.75 -4.12 -1.34
N LEU A 117 -4.96 -5.43 -1.44
CA LEU A 117 -4.27 -6.42 -0.63
C LEU A 117 -3.23 -7.14 -1.51
N VAL A 118 -1.96 -6.96 -1.19
CA VAL A 118 -0.86 -7.72 -1.78
C VAL A 118 -0.78 -9.08 -1.08
N THR A 119 -0.80 -10.15 -1.84
CA THR A 119 -0.85 -11.53 -1.34
C THR A 119 0.43 -12.30 -1.67
N HIS A 120 0.61 -13.45 -1.03
CA HIS A 120 1.79 -14.30 -1.12
C HIS A 120 1.99 -15.01 -2.47
N CYS A 121 1.04 -14.95 -3.40
CA CYS A 121 1.07 -15.57 -4.74
C CYS A 121 1.04 -17.12 -4.74
N ARG A 122 1.83 -17.80 -3.90
CA ARG A 122 1.93 -19.27 -3.81
C ARG A 122 2.24 -19.68 -2.38
N THR A 123 1.80 -20.90 -2.01
CA THR A 123 2.01 -21.49 -0.67
C THR A 123 3.09 -22.57 -0.65
N ASP A 124 3.58 -22.99 -1.81
CA ASP A 124 4.54 -24.09 -1.97
C ASP A 124 5.97 -23.75 -1.53
N SER A 125 6.26 -22.52 -1.18
CA SER A 125 7.57 -22.10 -0.69
C SER A 125 7.50 -20.78 0.09
N SER A 126 8.20 -20.71 1.22
CA SER A 126 8.33 -19.52 2.05
C SER A 126 8.92 -18.30 1.31
N ARG A 127 9.63 -18.51 0.20
CA ARG A 127 10.18 -17.39 -0.60
C ARG A 127 9.12 -16.42 -1.12
N TYR A 128 7.88 -16.89 -1.34
CA TYR A 128 6.79 -16.03 -1.80
C TYR A 128 6.29 -15.11 -0.69
N GLU A 129 6.24 -15.61 0.53
CA GLU A 129 5.97 -14.80 1.71
C GLU A 129 7.11 -13.79 1.98
N GLN A 130 8.38 -14.22 1.88
CA GLN A 130 9.52 -13.33 1.98
C GLN A 130 9.51 -12.23 0.90
N ALA A 131 8.95 -12.49 -0.28
CA ALA A 131 8.77 -11.49 -1.32
C ALA A 131 7.75 -10.41 -0.88
N VAL A 132 6.64 -10.79 -0.23
CA VAL A 132 5.68 -9.84 0.34
C VAL A 132 6.35 -8.95 1.40
N LEU A 133 7.15 -9.55 2.30
CA LEU A 133 7.88 -8.80 3.34
C LEU A 133 8.86 -7.78 2.74
N LYS A 134 9.54 -8.14 1.65
CA LYS A 134 10.45 -7.22 0.94
C LYS A 134 9.70 -6.13 0.18
N GLU A 135 8.54 -6.42 -0.38
CA GLU A 135 7.69 -5.40 -0.99
C GLU A 135 7.19 -4.41 0.08
N TYR A 136 6.76 -4.90 1.26
CA TYR A 136 6.45 -4.05 2.41
C TYR A 136 7.62 -3.16 2.79
N LEU A 137 8.82 -3.74 2.91
CA LEU A 137 10.04 -2.99 3.22
C LEU A 137 10.29 -1.87 2.22
N ALA A 138 10.05 -2.07 0.92
CA ALA A 138 10.21 -1.03 -0.09
C ALA A 138 9.28 0.17 0.18
N TYR A 139 8.02 -0.04 0.56
CA TYR A 139 7.12 1.04 0.99
C TYR A 139 7.67 1.75 2.23
N ARG A 140 8.14 1.00 3.23
CA ARG A 140 8.68 1.57 4.47
C ARG A 140 9.93 2.41 4.24
N ILE A 141 10.85 1.94 3.38
CA ILE A 141 12.04 2.72 2.99
C ILE A 141 11.62 4.06 2.38
N LEU A 142 10.65 4.08 1.46
CA LEU A 142 10.20 5.33 0.87
C LEU A 142 9.52 6.25 1.91
N ASN A 143 8.78 5.68 2.87
CA ASN A 143 8.16 6.45 3.94
C ASN A 143 9.18 7.16 4.85
N THR A 144 10.41 6.65 5.00
CA THR A 144 11.47 7.35 5.75
C THR A 144 12.03 8.55 4.98
N MET A 145 11.83 8.60 3.67
CA MET A 145 12.38 9.63 2.78
C MET A 145 11.41 10.77 2.52
N THR A 146 10.10 10.50 2.49
CA THR A 146 9.10 11.50 2.12
C THR A 146 7.70 11.09 2.58
N ASP A 147 6.89 12.07 3.00
CA ASP A 147 5.46 11.87 3.26
C ASP A 147 4.64 11.75 1.96
N TRP A 148 5.20 12.16 0.82
CA TRP A 148 4.60 12.00 -0.50
C TRP A 148 4.80 10.57 -1.02
N SER A 149 4.33 9.62 -0.22
CA SER A 149 4.49 8.17 -0.42
C SER A 149 3.28 7.43 0.13
N PHE A 150 2.92 6.30 -0.48
CA PHE A 150 1.86 5.45 0.06
C PHE A 150 2.25 4.87 1.40
N ARG A 151 1.31 4.88 2.35
CA ARG A 151 1.42 4.08 3.57
C ARG A 151 1.03 2.63 3.27
N ALA A 152 1.66 1.73 3.98
CA ALA A 152 1.41 0.30 3.87
C ALA A 152 1.35 -0.33 5.27
N ARG A 153 0.42 -1.27 5.48
CA ARG A 153 0.30 -2.01 6.74
C ARG A 153 0.54 -3.49 6.50
N LEU A 154 1.46 -4.06 7.27
CA LEU A 154 1.72 -5.50 7.23
C LEU A 154 0.66 -6.25 8.06
N LEU A 155 0.10 -7.29 7.47
CA LEU A 155 -0.87 -8.17 8.10
C LEU A 155 -0.33 -9.60 8.16
N ARG A 156 -0.63 -10.32 9.24
CA ARG A 156 -0.54 -11.77 9.29
C ARG A 156 -1.95 -12.32 9.13
N ILE A 157 -2.24 -12.91 7.96
CA ILE A 157 -3.59 -13.29 7.57
C ILE A 157 -3.78 -14.80 7.63
N ARG A 158 -4.89 -15.21 8.23
CA ARG A 158 -5.49 -16.53 8.07
C ARG A 158 -6.66 -16.42 7.08
N TYR A 159 -6.57 -17.10 5.96
CA TYR A 159 -7.66 -17.23 4.99
C TYR A 159 -8.46 -18.49 5.33
N ALA A 160 -9.64 -18.32 5.89
CA ALA A 160 -10.58 -19.40 6.22
C ALA A 160 -11.56 -19.57 5.05
N ASP A 161 -11.49 -20.72 4.37
CA ASP A 161 -12.33 -21.02 3.21
C ASP A 161 -13.69 -21.56 3.61
N THR A 162 -14.76 -20.95 3.11
CA THR A 162 -16.14 -21.40 3.39
C THR A 162 -16.67 -22.38 2.32
N ASP A 163 -15.98 -22.55 1.20
CA ASP A 163 -16.42 -23.42 0.11
C ASP A 163 -15.75 -24.80 0.12
N SER A 164 -14.73 -25.00 0.91
CA SER A 164 -13.99 -26.26 0.97
C SER A 164 -13.60 -26.62 2.40
N ASN A 165 -13.29 -27.92 2.61
CA ASN A 165 -12.69 -28.40 3.86
C ASN A 165 -11.15 -28.36 3.78
N ALA A 166 -10.58 -27.52 2.92
CA ALA A 166 -9.14 -27.33 2.83
C ALA A 166 -8.62 -26.68 4.13
N GLU A 167 -7.38 -26.95 4.46
CA GLU A 167 -6.72 -26.28 5.57
C GLU A 167 -6.63 -24.76 5.33
N ASP A 168 -6.76 -23.99 6.40
CA ASP A 168 -6.61 -22.54 6.34
C ASP A 168 -5.21 -22.17 5.84
N ILE A 169 -5.15 -21.19 4.95
CA ILE A 169 -3.89 -20.65 4.47
C ILE A 169 -3.46 -19.52 5.42
N GLN A 170 -2.27 -19.62 5.99
CA GLN A 170 -1.65 -18.55 6.77
C GLN A 170 -0.51 -17.93 5.98
N SER A 171 -0.45 -16.61 5.92
CA SER A 171 0.64 -15.88 5.25
C SER A 171 0.65 -14.42 5.64
N TYR A 172 1.74 -13.72 5.30
CA TYR A 172 1.78 -12.26 5.36
C TYR A 172 1.16 -11.63 4.10
N ALA A 173 0.56 -10.47 4.30
CA ALA A 173 -0.03 -9.66 3.24
C ALA A 173 0.13 -8.17 3.55
N ILE A 174 -0.05 -7.31 2.55
CA ILE A 174 0.07 -5.86 2.72
C ILE A 174 -1.24 -5.19 2.31
N LEU A 175 -1.83 -4.39 3.22
CA LEU A 175 -2.82 -3.39 2.84
C LEU A 175 -2.10 -2.10 2.46
N ILE A 176 -2.45 -1.56 1.29
CA ILE A 176 -1.86 -0.33 0.77
C ILE A 176 -2.91 0.79 0.83
N GLU A 177 -2.49 1.96 1.30
CA GLU A 177 -3.28 3.18 1.35
C GLU A 177 -3.96 3.45 -0.01
N HIS A 178 -5.24 3.85 0.03
CA HIS A 178 -5.93 4.16 -1.21
C HIS A 178 -5.47 5.53 -1.76
N ARG A 179 -5.34 5.64 -3.09
CA ARG A 179 -4.84 6.87 -3.75
C ARG A 179 -5.56 8.16 -3.35
N LYS A 180 -6.86 8.10 -3.03
CA LYS A 180 -7.63 9.25 -2.57
C LYS A 180 -7.29 9.62 -1.12
N GLN A 181 -6.98 8.63 -0.27
CA GLN A 181 -6.53 8.86 1.11
C GLN A 181 -5.15 9.50 1.10
N LEU A 182 -4.20 8.95 0.32
CA LEU A 182 -2.89 9.57 0.12
C LEU A 182 -3.05 11.03 -0.33
N ALA A 183 -3.80 11.28 -1.41
CA ALA A 183 -3.99 12.62 -1.95
C ALA A 183 -4.52 13.59 -0.88
N LYS A 184 -5.54 13.18 -0.12
CA LYS A 184 -6.12 13.97 0.96
C LYS A 184 -5.14 14.22 2.10
N ARG A 185 -4.41 13.19 2.54
CA ARG A 185 -3.41 13.28 3.61
C ARG A 185 -2.33 14.31 3.31
N ILE A 186 -1.91 14.40 2.05
CA ILE A 186 -0.84 15.34 1.65
C ILE A 186 -1.37 16.66 1.04
N GLY A 187 -2.67 16.95 1.16
CA GLY A 187 -3.27 18.19 0.67
C GLY A 187 -3.31 18.32 -0.86
N MET A 188 -3.44 17.20 -1.56
CA MET A 188 -3.48 17.14 -3.03
C MET A 188 -4.77 16.48 -3.54
N LYS A 189 -4.95 16.46 -4.86
CA LYS A 189 -6.03 15.74 -5.56
C LYS A 189 -5.42 14.73 -6.53
N VAL A 190 -6.13 13.63 -6.76
CA VAL A 190 -5.74 12.68 -7.81
C VAL A 190 -5.90 13.34 -9.16
N ASP A 191 -4.85 13.29 -9.97
CA ASP A 191 -4.88 13.72 -11.37
C ASP A 191 -5.08 12.51 -12.27
N ASP A 192 -6.23 12.43 -12.90
CA ASP A 192 -6.60 11.32 -13.79
C ASP A 192 -6.22 11.60 -15.28
N SER A 193 -5.27 12.49 -15.54
CA SER A 193 -4.73 12.77 -16.88
C SER A 193 -4.09 11.51 -17.48
N GLU A 194 -4.07 11.40 -18.81
CA GLU A 194 -3.47 10.26 -19.52
C GLU A 194 -1.94 10.29 -19.53
N ALA A 195 -1.35 11.50 -19.43
CA ALA A 195 0.08 11.70 -19.40
C ALA A 195 0.42 13.04 -18.73
N THR A 196 1.68 13.19 -18.33
CA THR A 196 2.28 14.45 -17.89
C THR A 196 3.65 14.64 -18.51
N THR A 197 4.32 15.74 -18.21
CA THR A 197 5.69 16.02 -18.67
C THR A 197 6.66 16.05 -17.50
N VAL A 198 7.94 15.87 -17.76
CA VAL A 198 8.98 15.96 -16.72
C VAL A 198 9.00 17.36 -16.09
N SER A 199 8.79 18.40 -16.89
CA SER A 199 8.80 19.80 -16.45
C SER A 199 7.57 20.21 -15.64
N ALA A 200 6.49 19.44 -15.69
CA ALA A 200 5.29 19.67 -14.88
C ALA A 200 5.41 19.05 -13.48
N LEU A 201 6.28 18.05 -13.32
CA LEU A 201 6.49 17.37 -12.04
C LEU A 201 7.45 18.16 -11.15
N ASP A 202 7.21 18.13 -9.85
CA ASP A 202 8.17 18.63 -8.85
C ASP A 202 9.53 17.95 -9.05
N ALA A 203 10.56 18.76 -9.32
CA ALA A 203 11.87 18.27 -9.72
C ALA A 203 12.61 17.59 -8.57
N ALA A 204 12.49 18.13 -7.34
CA ALA A 204 13.14 17.59 -6.15
C ALA A 204 12.56 16.23 -5.77
N HIS A 205 11.23 16.11 -5.70
CA HIS A 205 10.56 14.84 -5.43
C HIS A 205 10.85 13.81 -6.53
N THR A 206 10.80 14.21 -7.80
CA THR A 206 11.10 13.33 -8.94
C THR A 206 12.52 12.79 -8.87
N ASN A 207 13.50 13.62 -8.47
CA ASN A 207 14.89 13.20 -8.28
C ASN A 207 15.02 12.22 -7.12
N LEU A 208 14.46 12.56 -5.95
CA LEU A 208 14.43 11.70 -4.76
C LEU A 208 13.87 10.31 -5.06
N VAL A 209 12.70 10.26 -5.71
CA VAL A 209 12.05 9.02 -6.12
C VAL A 209 12.87 8.25 -7.17
N SER A 210 13.56 8.94 -8.07
CA SER A 210 14.42 8.26 -9.06
C SER A 210 15.60 7.54 -8.39
N ILE A 211 16.16 8.10 -7.33
CA ILE A 211 17.20 7.45 -6.51
C ILE A 211 16.60 6.28 -5.74
N PHE A 212 15.40 6.45 -5.17
CA PHE A 212 14.69 5.33 -4.52
C PHE A 212 14.49 4.15 -5.48
N GLN A 213 14.00 4.41 -6.70
CA GLN A 213 13.80 3.36 -7.71
C GLN A 213 15.13 2.65 -8.06
N PHE A 214 16.23 3.40 -8.13
CA PHE A 214 17.56 2.82 -8.32
C PHE A 214 17.99 1.99 -7.12
N LEU A 215 17.78 2.48 -5.89
CA LEU A 215 18.12 1.77 -4.65
C LEU A 215 17.47 0.39 -4.58
N ILE A 216 16.17 0.31 -4.85
CA ILE A 216 15.41 -0.95 -4.80
C ILE A 216 15.53 -1.79 -6.09
N GLY A 217 16.26 -1.30 -7.10
CA GLY A 217 16.41 -1.97 -8.39
C GLY A 217 15.12 -2.07 -9.19
N ASN A 218 14.30 -1.02 -9.16
CA ASN A 218 13.09 -0.98 -9.96
C ASN A 218 13.36 -0.44 -11.36
N THR A 219 12.93 -1.18 -12.38
CA THR A 219 12.96 -0.75 -13.79
C THR A 219 11.58 -0.79 -14.44
N ASP A 220 10.56 -1.27 -13.72
CA ASP A 220 9.19 -1.41 -14.24
C ASP A 220 8.31 -0.22 -13.86
N PHE A 221 8.66 0.96 -14.36
CA PHE A 221 7.92 2.17 -14.06
C PHE A 221 7.99 3.26 -15.13
N SER A 222 7.04 4.18 -15.10
CA SER A 222 7.08 5.45 -15.81
C SER A 222 6.32 6.52 -15.02
N PRO A 223 6.97 7.61 -14.59
CA PRO A 223 6.31 8.66 -13.82
C PRO A 223 5.49 9.65 -14.68
N ILE A 224 5.54 9.52 -16.02
CA ILE A 224 4.94 10.51 -16.94
C ILE A 224 3.92 9.92 -17.92
N LYS A 225 3.83 8.60 -18.04
CA LYS A 225 2.94 7.93 -19.00
C LYS A 225 2.58 6.53 -18.54
N GLY A 226 1.31 6.18 -18.71
CA GLY A 226 0.82 4.81 -18.52
C GLY A 226 1.20 3.88 -19.69
N VAL A 227 0.84 2.61 -19.58
CA VAL A 227 0.86 1.69 -20.71
C VAL A 227 -0.28 2.04 -21.67
N PRO A 228 -0.22 1.64 -22.96
CA PRO A 228 -1.28 1.94 -23.90
C PRO A 228 -2.67 1.55 -23.36
N GLY A 229 -3.63 2.50 -23.43
CA GLY A 229 -4.99 2.32 -22.94
C GLY A 229 -5.19 2.55 -21.44
N GLU A 230 -4.16 2.99 -20.71
CA GLU A 230 -4.24 3.35 -19.29
C GLU A 230 -3.96 4.83 -19.05
N ARG A 231 -4.55 5.34 -17.97
CA ARG A 231 -4.20 6.67 -17.44
C ARG A 231 -2.75 6.73 -16.97
N CYS A 232 -2.22 7.92 -16.83
CA CYS A 232 -0.94 8.12 -16.18
C CYS A 232 -0.97 7.58 -14.75
N CYS A 233 0.01 6.90 -14.28
CA CYS A 233 1.27 6.57 -14.94
C CYS A 233 1.55 5.07 -14.69
N HIS A 234 2.61 4.48 -15.28
CA HIS A 234 2.90 3.07 -15.03
C HIS A 234 3.58 2.88 -13.67
N ASN A 235 2.92 2.16 -12.77
CA ASN A 235 3.33 1.94 -11.37
C ASN A 235 3.56 3.24 -10.58
N PHE A 236 2.82 4.31 -10.96
CA PHE A 236 2.78 5.61 -10.29
C PHE A 236 1.35 6.15 -10.28
N ILE A 237 1.05 6.99 -9.30
CA ILE A 237 -0.17 7.79 -9.24
C ILE A 237 0.20 9.26 -9.39
N LEU A 238 -0.46 9.94 -10.29
CA LEU A 238 -0.29 11.38 -10.49
C LEU A 238 -1.20 12.14 -9.52
N LEU A 239 -0.61 13.05 -8.77
CA LEU A 239 -1.30 13.92 -7.83
C LEU A 239 -0.95 15.38 -8.12
N LYS A 240 -1.89 16.29 -7.82
CA LYS A 240 -1.67 17.74 -8.00
C LYS A 240 -2.42 18.56 -6.98
N ASN A 241 -1.92 19.76 -6.75
CA ASN A 241 -2.63 20.91 -6.19
C ASN A 241 -2.43 22.12 -7.12
N ASP A 242 -2.79 23.31 -6.67
CA ASP A 242 -2.71 24.53 -7.52
C ASP A 242 -1.27 24.92 -7.93
N ASN A 243 -0.27 24.47 -7.16
CA ASN A 243 1.13 24.89 -7.32
C ASN A 243 2.08 23.76 -7.75
N THR A 244 1.70 22.50 -7.54
CA THR A 244 2.64 21.37 -7.65
C THR A 244 1.95 20.14 -8.23
N GLN A 245 2.66 19.43 -9.09
CA GLN A 245 2.28 18.09 -9.57
C GLN A 245 3.38 17.10 -9.21
N ILE A 246 3.00 15.95 -8.68
CA ILE A 246 3.93 14.88 -8.29
C ILE A 246 3.46 13.52 -8.83
N SER A 247 4.43 12.66 -9.09
CA SER A 247 4.18 11.23 -9.33
C SER A 247 4.64 10.40 -8.15
N VAL A 248 3.73 9.64 -7.52
CA VAL A 248 4.00 8.81 -6.36
C VAL A 248 4.06 7.34 -6.75
N PRO A 249 5.19 6.64 -6.52
CA PRO A 249 5.36 5.25 -6.93
C PRO A 249 4.63 4.27 -6.04
N TYR A 250 4.25 3.14 -6.61
CA TYR A 250 3.69 1.96 -5.94
C TYR A 250 3.98 0.71 -6.78
N ASP A 251 3.59 -0.49 -6.27
CA ASP A 251 3.74 -1.79 -6.95
C ASP A 251 5.22 -2.17 -7.15
N PHE A 252 5.88 -2.54 -6.03
CA PHE A 252 7.31 -2.84 -6.02
C PHE A 252 7.61 -4.34 -6.14
N ASP A 253 6.62 -5.15 -6.48
CA ASP A 253 6.68 -6.62 -6.43
C ASP A 253 7.71 -7.25 -7.37
N VAL A 254 8.09 -6.61 -8.49
CA VAL A 254 9.08 -7.12 -9.46
C VAL A 254 10.45 -6.44 -9.37
N THR A 255 10.71 -5.69 -8.30
CA THR A 255 11.98 -4.98 -8.10
C THR A 255 13.14 -5.91 -7.73
N GLY A 256 14.36 -5.42 -7.87
CA GLY A 256 15.59 -6.18 -7.56
C GLY A 256 15.68 -6.59 -6.08
N ILE A 257 15.24 -5.73 -5.15
CA ILE A 257 15.21 -6.05 -3.71
C ILE A 257 14.23 -7.20 -3.40
N VAL A 258 13.08 -7.26 -4.08
CA VAL A 258 12.08 -8.33 -3.93
C VAL A 258 12.51 -9.58 -4.69
N SER A 259 12.90 -9.43 -5.93
CA SER A 259 13.42 -10.47 -6.82
C SER A 259 12.60 -11.78 -6.82
N PRO A 260 11.28 -11.73 -7.09
CA PRO A 260 10.45 -12.93 -7.11
C PRO A 260 10.83 -13.83 -8.29
N SER A 261 10.56 -15.12 -8.19
CA SER A 261 10.97 -16.12 -9.19
C SER A 261 10.38 -15.91 -10.59
N HIS A 262 9.27 -15.19 -10.67
CA HIS A 262 8.59 -14.87 -11.93
C HIS A 262 9.05 -13.54 -12.55
N ALA A 263 9.79 -12.69 -11.83
CA ALA A 263 10.26 -11.43 -12.38
C ALA A 263 11.26 -11.64 -13.53
N ARG A 264 11.11 -10.84 -14.56
CA ARG A 264 12.01 -10.80 -15.71
C ARG A 264 12.40 -9.35 -16.00
N PRO A 265 13.67 -9.10 -16.33
CA PRO A 265 14.08 -7.75 -16.72
C PRO A 265 13.42 -7.38 -18.04
N ASN A 266 13.10 -6.08 -18.20
CA ASN A 266 12.59 -5.59 -19.47
C ASN A 266 13.73 -5.59 -20.51
N PRO A 267 13.58 -6.30 -21.65
CA PRO A 267 14.64 -6.44 -22.67
C PRO A 267 15.16 -5.09 -23.23
N ARG A 268 14.33 -4.04 -23.17
CA ARG A 268 14.69 -2.69 -23.66
C ARG A 268 15.87 -2.07 -22.91
N PHE A 269 16.17 -2.54 -21.71
CA PHE A 269 17.19 -1.94 -20.84
C PHE A 269 18.54 -2.65 -20.91
N GLY A 270 18.63 -3.80 -21.61
CA GLY A 270 19.88 -4.54 -21.74
C GLY A 270 20.42 -5.17 -20.46
N ILE A 271 19.66 -5.13 -19.35
CA ILE A 271 20.01 -5.77 -18.08
C ILE A 271 19.68 -7.27 -18.14
N LYS A 272 20.51 -8.09 -17.52
CA LYS A 272 20.37 -9.56 -17.54
C LYS A 272 19.51 -10.10 -16.39
N SER A 273 19.36 -9.32 -15.33
CA SER A 273 18.63 -9.70 -14.13
C SER A 273 17.91 -8.50 -13.56
N VAL A 274 16.74 -8.72 -12.92
CA VAL A 274 16.03 -7.67 -12.16
C VAL A 274 16.86 -7.14 -10.96
N LYS A 275 17.91 -7.88 -10.55
CA LYS A 275 18.86 -7.44 -9.51
C LYS A 275 19.87 -6.41 -10.00
N GLU A 276 20.05 -6.28 -11.31
CA GLU A 276 20.90 -5.22 -11.85
C GLU A 276 20.20 -3.88 -11.74
N ARG A 277 20.89 -2.91 -11.11
CA ARG A 277 20.37 -1.57 -10.94
C ARG A 277 20.60 -0.74 -12.20
N LEU A 278 19.56 -0.07 -12.65
CA LEU A 278 19.64 0.90 -13.73
C LEU A 278 19.06 2.23 -13.25
N TYR A 279 19.87 3.28 -13.27
CA TYR A 279 19.39 4.61 -12.96
C TYR A 279 18.56 5.17 -14.13
N ARG A 280 17.32 5.54 -13.83
CA ARG A 280 16.37 6.07 -14.81
C ARG A 280 15.90 7.48 -14.47
N GLY A 281 16.70 8.23 -13.72
CA GLY A 281 16.47 9.63 -13.43
C GLY A 281 16.59 10.52 -14.67
N ARG A 282 16.27 11.79 -14.51
CA ARG A 282 16.28 12.79 -15.58
C ARG A 282 17.38 13.82 -15.34
N CYS A 283 18.22 14.07 -16.35
CA CYS A 283 19.30 15.07 -16.27
C CYS A 283 18.79 16.48 -15.91
N ALA A 284 17.56 16.83 -16.34
CA ALA A 284 16.92 18.08 -15.97
C ALA A 284 16.76 18.29 -14.45
N ASN A 285 16.79 17.23 -13.66
CA ASN A 285 16.61 17.28 -12.20
C ASN A 285 17.93 17.08 -11.44
N ASN A 286 19.09 17.11 -12.14
CA ASN A 286 20.41 16.83 -11.52
C ASN A 286 20.83 17.88 -10.48
N GLU A 287 20.28 19.07 -10.51
CA GLU A 287 20.51 20.08 -9.47
C GLU A 287 20.07 19.63 -8.07
N HIS A 288 19.09 18.71 -7.99
CA HIS A 288 18.60 18.12 -6.74
C HIS A 288 19.35 16.85 -6.31
N LEU A 289 20.29 16.34 -7.13
CA LEU A 289 20.92 15.04 -6.93
C LEU A 289 21.70 14.98 -5.61
N GLU A 290 22.52 15.99 -5.32
CA GLU A 290 23.35 15.99 -4.09
C GLU A 290 22.47 16.07 -2.84
N ASN A 291 21.41 16.88 -2.83
CA ASN A 291 20.47 16.96 -1.73
C ASN A 291 19.76 15.61 -1.48
N SER A 292 19.31 14.97 -2.56
CA SER A 292 18.70 13.65 -2.46
C SER A 292 19.70 12.61 -1.90
N LEU A 293 20.93 12.56 -2.42
CA LEU A 293 21.96 11.64 -1.92
C LEU A 293 22.34 11.91 -0.47
N ALA A 294 22.40 13.19 -0.05
CA ALA A 294 22.66 13.57 1.33
C ALA A 294 21.57 13.03 2.26
N LEU A 295 20.29 13.16 1.88
CA LEU A 295 19.17 12.60 2.65
C LEU A 295 19.26 11.07 2.75
N TYR A 296 19.61 10.35 1.67
CA TYR A 296 19.81 8.89 1.73
C TYR A 296 20.97 8.50 2.65
N ARG A 297 22.06 9.26 2.69
CA ARG A 297 23.17 9.04 3.62
C ARG A 297 22.73 9.27 5.07
N GLU A 298 21.97 10.34 5.33
CA GLU A 298 21.41 10.64 6.65
C GLU A 298 20.48 9.54 7.15
N ARG A 299 19.59 9.03 6.29
CA ARG A 299 18.61 8.00 6.63
C ARG A 299 19.15 6.56 6.57
N ARG A 300 20.42 6.37 6.27
CA ARG A 300 21.03 5.07 6.06
C ARG A 300 20.80 4.10 7.22
N GLU A 301 21.06 4.52 8.44
CA GLU A 301 20.89 3.67 9.62
C GLU A 301 19.41 3.35 9.89
N SER A 302 18.50 4.29 9.65
CA SER A 302 17.06 4.04 9.74
C SER A 302 16.63 3.00 8.71
N ILE A 303 17.13 3.05 7.47
CA ILE A 303 16.84 2.06 6.42
C ILE A 303 17.37 0.67 6.83
N TYR A 304 18.57 0.57 7.38
CA TYR A 304 19.09 -0.70 7.88
C TYR A 304 18.31 -1.21 9.10
N GLY A 305 17.84 -0.31 9.97
CA GLY A 305 16.95 -0.63 11.09
C GLY A 305 15.67 -1.30 10.61
N LEU A 306 15.00 -0.75 9.59
CA LEU A 306 13.80 -1.37 9.00
C LEU A 306 14.03 -2.82 8.57
N VAL A 307 15.20 -3.13 8.00
CA VAL A 307 15.55 -4.51 7.61
C VAL A 307 15.81 -5.38 8.84
N ALA A 308 16.51 -4.86 9.85
CA ALA A 308 16.85 -5.59 11.06
C ALA A 308 15.61 -5.92 11.91
N ASP A 309 14.69 -4.96 12.02
CA ASP A 309 13.53 -5.01 12.92
C ASP A 309 12.31 -5.70 12.29
N LEU A 310 12.34 -6.06 11.01
CA LEU A 310 11.26 -6.79 10.36
C LEU A 310 11.29 -8.27 10.78
N ASP A 311 10.78 -8.58 11.95
CA ASP A 311 10.84 -9.90 12.59
C ASP A 311 10.39 -11.08 11.72
N PRO A 312 9.30 -10.98 10.92
CA PRO A 312 8.87 -12.08 10.07
C PRO A 312 9.87 -12.43 8.95
N MET A 313 10.80 -11.52 8.63
CA MET A 313 11.80 -11.80 7.61
C MET A 313 12.89 -12.72 8.17
N SER A 314 13.19 -13.81 7.45
CA SER A 314 14.23 -14.73 7.86
C SER A 314 15.61 -14.06 7.91
N LYS A 315 16.49 -14.51 8.82
CA LYS A 315 17.86 -14.00 8.94
C LYS A 315 18.60 -14.01 7.60
N SER A 316 18.48 -15.08 6.83
CA SER A 316 19.10 -15.20 5.51
C SER A 316 18.60 -14.12 4.54
N GLU A 317 17.30 -13.80 4.55
CA GLU A 317 16.74 -12.78 3.69
C GLU A 317 17.08 -11.36 4.18
N LYS A 318 17.12 -11.12 5.50
CA LYS A 318 17.67 -9.86 6.09
C LYS A 318 19.09 -9.61 5.61
N ASP A 319 19.96 -10.62 5.70
CA ASP A 319 21.38 -10.52 5.28
C ASP A 319 21.51 -10.28 3.75
N LYS A 320 20.69 -10.93 2.93
CA LYS A 320 20.65 -10.70 1.47
C LYS A 320 20.17 -9.29 1.15
N THR A 321 19.14 -8.83 1.84
CA THR A 321 18.55 -7.51 1.62
C THR A 321 19.52 -6.39 2.02
N ARG A 322 20.25 -6.56 3.13
CA ARG A 322 21.30 -5.59 3.54
C ARG A 322 22.46 -5.50 2.56
N ARG A 323 22.85 -6.63 1.96
CA ARG A 323 23.92 -6.64 0.94
C ARG A 323 23.47 -6.10 -0.41
N TYR A 324 22.18 -6.21 -0.69
CA TYR A 324 21.57 -5.60 -1.87
C TYR A 324 21.40 -4.11 -1.67
#